data_52daaf91163e3698cc97ef130d0f8635
#
_entry.id   52daaf91163e3698cc97ef130d0f8635
#
_cell.length_a   1.000
_cell.length_b   1.000
_cell.length_c   1.000
_cell.angle_alpha   90.00
_cell.angle_beta   90.00
_cell.angle_gamma   90.00
#
_symmetry.space_group_name_H-M   'P 1'
#
loop_
_entity.id
_entity.type
_entity.pdbx_description
1 polymer ?
#
loop_
_entity_poly.entity_id
_entity_poly.type
_entity_poly.pdbx_seq_one_letter_code
_entity_poly.pdbx_strand_id
1 'polypeptide(L)' 'MEAVIYGYMVVAYSILVQGGKFALSPDDNPKNLNVVPESYREKVAEWIVTHLKG' A
#
# COMPACT_ATOMS: atom_id res chain seq x y z
N MET A 1 15.47 7.33 13.51
CA MET A 1 15.96 6.51 12.39
C MET A 1 14.96 6.56 11.24
N GLU A 2 15.45 6.85 10.07
CA GLU A 2 14.57 6.97 8.91
C GLU A 2 14.32 5.63 8.25
N ALA A 3 13.08 5.43 7.83
CA ALA A 3 12.74 4.23 7.08
C ALA A 3 13.21 4.41 5.64
N VAL A 4 13.79 3.35 5.07
CA VAL A 4 14.19 3.36 3.68
C VAL A 4 13.00 2.89 2.84
N ILE A 5 12.59 3.72 1.90
CA ILE A 5 11.46 3.40 1.02
C ILE A 5 12.00 2.97 -0.34
N TYR A 6 11.69 1.75 -0.71
CA TYR A 6 12.10 1.23 -2.01
C TYR A 6 10.96 1.35 -3.00
N GLY A 7 11.22 1.96 -4.15
CA GLY A 7 10.19 2.17 -5.16
C GLY A 7 9.52 0.87 -5.59
N TYR A 8 10.30 -0.20 -5.76
CA TYR A 8 9.74 -1.47 -6.19
C TYR A 8 8.80 -2.06 -5.14
N MET A 9 9.04 -1.76 -3.86
CA MET A 9 8.14 -2.23 -2.81
C MET A 9 6.82 -1.46 -2.82
N VAL A 10 6.86 -0.19 -3.15
CA VAL A 10 5.64 0.60 -3.29
C VAL A 10 4.75 -0.01 -4.37
N VAL A 11 5.34 -0.36 -5.51
CA VAL A 11 4.61 -0.98 -6.60
C VAL A 11 4.06 -2.35 -6.17
N ALA A 12 4.88 -3.16 -5.51
CA ALA A 12 4.47 -4.48 -5.06
C ALA A 12 3.29 -4.41 -4.11
N TYR A 13 3.36 -3.52 -3.11
CA TYR A 13 2.26 -3.36 -2.16
C TYR A 13 1.01 -2.83 -2.85
N SER A 14 1.18 -1.92 -3.82
CA SER A 14 0.04 -1.38 -4.55
C SER A 14 -0.70 -2.48 -5.30
N ILE A 15 0.04 -3.38 -5.93
CA ILE A 15 -0.56 -4.51 -6.64
C ILE A 15 -1.30 -5.42 -5.67
N LEU A 16 -0.70 -5.70 -4.52
CA LEU A 16 -1.31 -6.56 -3.51
C LEU A 16 -2.59 -5.94 -2.94
N VAL A 17 -2.57 -4.64 -2.71
CA VAL A 17 -3.76 -3.93 -2.22
C VAL A 17 -4.87 -3.99 -3.25
N GLN A 18 -4.56 -3.72 -4.51
CA GLN A 18 -5.56 -3.75 -5.58
C GLN A 18 -6.10 -5.16 -5.82
N GLY A 19 -5.26 -6.16 -5.58
CA GLY A 19 -5.66 -7.55 -5.74
C GLY A 19 -6.43 -8.13 -4.56
N GLY A 20 -6.66 -7.33 -3.52
CA GLY A 20 -7.39 -7.77 -2.35
C GLY A 20 -6.59 -8.67 -1.42
N LYS A 21 -5.26 -8.65 -1.52
CA LYS A 21 -4.39 -9.46 -0.68
C LYS A 21 -3.91 -8.70 0.55
N PHE A 22 -3.86 -7.39 0.47
CA PHE A 22 -3.43 -6.53 1.58
C PHE A 22 -4.43 -5.41 1.77
N ALA A 23 -4.53 -4.93 3.00
CA ALA A 23 -5.30 -3.73 3.31
C ALA A 23 -4.34 -2.55 3.35
N LEU A 24 -4.77 -1.41 2.85
CA LEU A 24 -3.93 -0.22 2.84
C LEU A 24 -3.75 0.33 4.25
N SER A 25 -4.80 0.32 5.05
CA SER A 25 -4.71 0.79 6.42
C SER A 25 -5.50 -0.14 7.36
N PRO A 26 -5.14 -0.16 8.65
CA PRO A 26 -5.85 -1.03 9.60
C PRO A 26 -7.28 -0.58 9.86
N ASP A 27 -7.59 0.69 9.60
CA ASP A 27 -8.93 1.22 9.82
C ASP A 27 -9.91 0.72 8.77
N ASP A 28 -9.42 0.38 7.60
CA ASP A 28 -10.24 -0.10 6.49
C ASP A 28 -9.80 -1.51 6.12
N ASN A 29 -10.07 -2.44 7.02
CA ASN A 29 -9.63 -3.81 6.85
C ASN A 29 -10.69 -4.80 7.35
N PRO A 30 -11.85 -4.83 6.68
CA PRO A 30 -12.95 -5.69 7.11
C PRO A 30 -12.63 -7.18 7.02
N LYS A 31 -11.70 -7.56 6.17
CA LYS A 31 -11.34 -8.96 5.98
C LYS A 31 -10.13 -9.38 6.82
N ASN A 32 -9.64 -8.47 7.65
CA ASN A 32 -8.49 -8.75 8.50
C ASN A 32 -7.28 -9.23 7.72
N LEU A 33 -7.00 -8.54 6.63
CA LEU A 33 -5.84 -8.83 5.79
C LEU A 33 -4.57 -8.27 6.41
N ASN A 34 -3.43 -8.68 5.88
CA ASN A 34 -2.18 -8.05 6.25
C ASN A 34 -2.23 -6.59 5.82
N VAL A 35 -1.65 -5.71 6.62
CA VAL A 35 -1.69 -4.28 6.38
C VAL A 35 -0.35 -3.81 5.84
N VAL A 36 -0.38 -2.89 4.88
CA VAL A 36 0.84 -2.27 4.35
C VAL A 36 1.56 -1.57 5.50
N PRO A 37 2.89 -1.76 5.64
CA PRO A 37 3.65 -1.09 6.69
C PRO A 37 3.44 0.41 6.67
N GLU A 38 3.39 1.01 7.85
CA GLU A 38 3.10 2.44 7.98
C GLU A 38 4.01 3.32 7.12
N SER A 39 5.29 2.96 7.07
CA SER A 39 6.26 3.75 6.31
C SER A 39 5.99 3.74 4.80
N TYR A 40 5.27 2.75 4.31
CA TYR A 40 4.92 2.64 2.89
C TYR A 40 3.51 3.10 2.57
N ARG A 41 2.68 3.24 3.60
CA ARG A 41 1.24 3.46 3.42
C ARG A 41 0.93 4.68 2.58
N GLU A 42 1.56 5.80 2.90
CA GLU A 42 1.34 7.04 2.17
C GLU A 42 1.79 6.95 0.71
N LYS A 43 2.96 6.35 0.50
CA LYS A 43 3.50 6.21 -0.85
C LYS A 43 2.65 5.26 -1.69
N VAL A 44 2.18 4.19 -1.09
CA VAL A 44 1.32 3.23 -1.79
C VAL A 44 0.00 3.88 -2.17
N ALA A 45 -0.60 4.63 -1.25
CA ALA A 45 -1.85 5.33 -1.53
C ALA A 45 -1.67 6.32 -2.68
N GLU A 46 -0.58 7.07 -2.65
CA GLU A 46 -0.25 8.05 -3.68
C GLU A 46 -0.06 7.38 -5.03
N TRP A 47 0.65 6.26 -5.04
CA TRP A 47 0.90 5.50 -6.26
C TRP A 47 -0.41 5.00 -6.87
N ILE A 48 -1.28 4.46 -6.04
CA ILE A 48 -2.57 3.93 -6.49
C ILE A 48 -3.41 5.04 -7.12
N VAL A 49 -3.53 6.16 -6.43
CA VAL A 49 -4.31 7.30 -6.93
C VAL A 49 -3.77 7.77 -8.27
N THR A 50 -2.45 7.87 -8.38
CA THR A 50 -1.82 8.34 -9.61
C THR A 50 -2.05 7.39 -10.79
N HIS A 51 -2.00 6.09 -10.53
CA HIS A 51 -2.08 5.10 -11.61
C HIS A 51 -3.50 4.64 -11.93
N LEU A 52 -4.42 4.79 -11.00
CA LEU A 52 -5.81 4.41 -11.24
C LEU A 52 -6.51 5.36 -12.21
N LYS A 53 -6.02 6.56 -12.29
CA LYS A 53 -6.60 7.54 -13.19
C LYS A 53 -6.26 7.29 -14.64
N GLY A 54 -5.31 6.46 -14.84
CA GLY A 54 -4.74 5.99 -16.08
C GLY A 54 -5.28 6.37 -17.37
#